data_251fcc9c26f7f90f219ac98434ca4361
#
_entry.id   251fcc9c26f7f90f219ac98434ca4361
#
_cell.length_a   1.000
_cell.length_b   1.000
_cell.length_c   1.000
_cell.angle_alpha   90.00
_cell.angle_beta   90.00
_cell.angle_gamma   90.00
#
_symmetry.space_group_name_H-M   'P 1'
#
loop_
_entity.id
_entity.type
_entity.pdbx_description
1 polymer ?
#
loop_
_entity_poly.entity_id
_entity_poly.type
_entity_poly.pdbx_seq_one_letter_code
_entity_poly.pdbx_strand_id
1 'polypeptide(L)'
;MIDEVCDSYEFEGIKGSPEPQGYRNKMEFSFGDAYKDGPLALGMHRRGSFYDIVTTPGCQIVHSDFCRILEATLEYFSARGVVYYRKFKHTGYLRHLLVRRAVKTGEILTALVTSGQTEGFAKDGQGDGRAEEQEVLKGWMEMLKLLPLEGSFAGILHIRNDSLADVVQSDETTVLWGQEYFYEELLGLTFRISPFSFFQTNSLGAEVLYETARGYIGETKDNVVFDLYSGTGTIAQITSPVAKKVVGVEIVEEAVEPARTNAAANGLDNCEFIAGDVLKVIDALTDRPDLIILDPPRDGIHPKAIGKILKFGVDRIVYISCKPTSLARDLVLIQESGYRVEKVCCVDMFPCTANIETVCLLSNTQRSKKESYITLDVEMEDYYRIKNEGKNSNTGK
;
A
#
# COMPACT_ATOMS: atom_id res chain seq x y z
N MET A 1 -23.34 1.71 -5.81
CA MET A 1 -22.41 0.70 -6.40
C MET A 1 -22.49 -0.64 -5.67
N ILE A 2 -22.16 -0.73 -4.39
CA ILE A 2 -22.29 -2.02 -3.66
C ILE A 2 -23.78 -2.38 -3.52
N ASP A 3 -24.65 -1.43 -3.20
CA ASP A 3 -26.11 -1.62 -3.13
C ASP A 3 -26.76 -2.09 -4.44
N GLU A 4 -26.09 -1.92 -5.56
CA GLU A 4 -26.55 -2.38 -6.89
C GLU A 4 -26.26 -3.86 -7.14
N VAL A 5 -25.33 -4.44 -6.37
CA VAL A 5 -24.85 -5.80 -6.54
C VAL A 5 -25.00 -6.70 -5.32
N CYS A 6 -25.38 -6.13 -4.17
CA CYS A 6 -25.59 -6.86 -2.91
C CYS A 6 -26.97 -6.59 -2.37
N ASP A 7 -27.73 -7.66 -2.05
CA ASP A 7 -29.11 -7.54 -1.56
C ASP A 7 -29.20 -7.01 -0.11
N SER A 8 -28.23 -7.38 0.72
CA SER A 8 -28.17 -6.95 2.13
C SER A 8 -26.76 -7.10 2.71
N TYR A 9 -26.37 -6.15 3.52
CA TYR A 9 -25.13 -6.18 4.32
C TYR A 9 -25.24 -5.15 5.45
N GLU A 10 -24.42 -5.29 6.48
CA GLU A 10 -24.27 -4.28 7.52
C GLU A 10 -23.27 -3.21 7.06
N PHE A 11 -23.71 -1.95 6.89
CA PHE A 11 -22.81 -0.85 6.62
C PHE A 11 -22.37 -0.21 7.94
N GLU A 12 -21.09 -0.39 8.32
CA GLU A 12 -20.52 0.14 9.56
C GLU A 12 -20.13 1.63 9.48
N GLY A 13 -20.41 2.28 8.34
CA GLY A 13 -20.12 3.70 8.14
C GLY A 13 -18.76 3.98 7.51
N ILE A 14 -18.27 5.20 7.72
CA ILE A 14 -17.00 5.71 7.20
C ILE A 14 -16.12 6.08 8.40
N LYS A 15 -14.96 5.45 8.51
CA LYS A 15 -13.93 5.80 9.47
C LYS A 15 -12.99 6.84 8.84
N GLY A 16 -12.79 7.96 9.52
CA GLY A 16 -11.87 9.01 9.07
C GLY A 16 -10.41 8.69 9.36
N SER A 17 -9.51 9.32 8.59
CA SER A 17 -8.11 9.42 8.99
C SER A 17 -7.99 10.21 10.30
N PRO A 18 -7.15 9.80 11.26
CA PRO A 18 -6.91 10.54 12.49
C PRO A 18 -6.47 11.99 12.24
N GLU A 19 -5.66 12.21 11.21
CA GLU A 19 -5.20 13.52 10.78
C GLU A 19 -5.76 13.84 9.39
N PRO A 20 -6.57 14.91 9.23
CA PRO A 20 -7.13 15.32 7.95
C PRO A 20 -6.16 16.13 7.10
N GLN A 21 -5.05 16.60 7.67
CA GLN A 21 -4.00 17.38 7.01
C GLN A 21 -2.62 16.82 7.38
N GLY A 22 -1.61 17.09 6.56
CA GLY A 22 -0.25 16.63 6.81
C GLY A 22 -0.06 15.12 6.76
N TYR A 23 -1.08 14.37 6.38
CA TYR A 23 -1.13 12.91 6.48
C TYR A 23 -0.26 12.19 5.45
N ARG A 24 0.00 12.85 4.29
CA ARG A 24 0.68 12.18 3.19
C ARG A 24 2.19 12.10 3.44
N ASN A 25 2.70 10.88 3.48
CA ASN A 25 4.08 10.54 3.87
C ASN A 25 5.02 10.26 2.70
N LYS A 26 4.56 10.37 1.43
CA LYS A 26 5.38 10.22 0.21
C LYS A 26 4.93 11.20 -0.87
N MET A 27 5.86 11.95 -1.43
CA MET A 27 5.64 12.78 -2.60
C MET A 27 6.76 12.61 -3.62
N GLU A 28 6.37 12.63 -4.88
CA GLU A 28 7.23 12.65 -6.05
C GLU A 28 6.95 13.96 -6.79
N PHE A 29 7.75 14.98 -6.51
CA PHE A 29 7.66 16.26 -7.19
C PHE A 29 8.41 16.21 -8.52
N SER A 30 7.85 16.78 -9.57
CA SER A 30 8.48 16.85 -10.89
C SER A 30 9.16 18.20 -11.10
N PHE A 31 10.35 18.19 -11.70
CA PHE A 31 10.94 19.39 -12.26
C PHE A 31 10.35 19.66 -13.65
N GLY A 32 10.20 20.93 -13.97
CA GLY A 32 9.69 21.39 -15.26
C GLY A 32 9.67 22.91 -15.34
N ASP A 33 8.77 23.44 -16.15
CA ASP A 33 8.46 24.85 -16.21
C ASP A 33 7.00 25.12 -15.80
N ALA A 34 6.74 26.30 -15.24
CA ALA A 34 5.39 26.69 -14.83
C ALA A 34 4.48 26.96 -16.05
N TYR A 35 5.06 27.31 -17.16
CA TYR A 35 4.49 27.50 -18.50
C TYR A 35 5.61 27.36 -19.53
N LYS A 36 5.25 27.07 -20.77
CA LYS A 36 6.22 26.82 -21.83
C LYS A 36 7.34 27.85 -21.87
N ASP A 37 8.59 27.40 -21.78
CA ASP A 37 9.83 28.19 -21.72
C ASP A 37 9.87 29.20 -20.55
N GLY A 38 9.11 28.94 -19.48
CA GLY A 38 9.09 29.71 -18.25
C GLY A 38 10.25 29.36 -17.30
N PRO A 39 10.24 29.93 -16.08
CA PRO A 39 11.25 29.65 -15.08
C PRO A 39 11.18 28.19 -14.61
N LEU A 40 12.31 27.68 -14.08
CA LEU A 40 12.34 26.37 -13.44
C LEU A 40 11.28 26.30 -12.34
N ALA A 41 10.49 25.26 -12.36
CA ALA A 41 9.50 24.93 -11.35
C ALA A 41 9.74 23.51 -10.80
N LEU A 42 9.38 23.31 -9.54
CA LEU A 42 9.38 22.01 -8.88
C LEU A 42 8.05 21.86 -8.15
N GLY A 43 7.31 20.79 -8.42
CA GLY A 43 5.99 20.60 -7.82
C GLY A 43 5.19 19.51 -8.49
N MET A 44 3.89 19.76 -8.63
CA MET A 44 2.93 18.80 -9.18
C MET A 44 2.49 19.20 -10.58
N HIS A 45 2.17 18.21 -11.41
CA HIS A 45 1.56 18.47 -12.71
C HIS A 45 0.22 19.17 -12.56
N ARG A 46 0.01 20.23 -13.35
CA ARG A 46 -1.30 20.90 -13.45
C ARG A 46 -2.32 19.90 -14.01
N ARG A 47 -3.50 19.86 -13.41
CA ARG A 47 -4.59 19.01 -13.89
C ARG A 47 -4.92 19.33 -15.36
N GLY A 48 -4.87 18.33 -16.21
CA GLY A 48 -5.14 18.46 -17.65
C GLY A 48 -3.96 18.96 -18.47
N SER A 49 -2.79 19.17 -17.89
CA SER A 49 -1.54 19.46 -18.59
C SER A 49 -0.48 18.41 -18.29
N PHE A 50 0.25 17.97 -19.32
CA PHE A 50 1.41 17.09 -19.16
C PHE A 50 2.72 17.84 -18.92
N TYR A 51 2.72 19.17 -19.08
CA TYR A 51 3.92 19.99 -19.11
C TYR A 51 4.02 20.92 -17.93
N ASP A 52 2.92 21.60 -17.61
CA ASP A 52 2.94 22.67 -16.63
C ASP A 52 3.12 22.10 -15.22
N ILE A 53 4.17 22.56 -14.54
CA ILE A 53 4.44 22.22 -13.15
C ILE A 53 3.97 23.36 -12.26
N VAL A 54 3.19 23.04 -11.25
CA VAL A 54 2.72 23.98 -10.24
C VAL A 54 3.51 23.73 -8.96
N THR A 55 4.29 24.73 -8.55
CA THR A 55 4.95 24.70 -7.24
C THR A 55 3.90 24.85 -6.14
N THR A 56 3.92 23.94 -5.15
CA THR A 56 2.89 23.82 -4.13
C THR A 56 3.45 24.00 -2.70
N PRO A 57 3.97 25.20 -2.36
CA PRO A 57 4.61 25.46 -1.06
C PRO A 57 3.62 25.43 0.11
N GLY A 58 2.33 25.62 -0.15
CA GLY A 58 1.24 25.60 0.83
C GLY A 58 0.39 24.32 0.76
N CYS A 59 0.93 23.21 0.29
CA CYS A 59 0.19 21.96 0.21
C CYS A 59 -0.19 21.45 1.60
N GLN A 60 -1.48 21.32 1.87
CA GLN A 60 -2.00 20.96 3.20
C GLN A 60 -2.07 19.44 3.43
N ILE A 61 -1.96 18.62 2.39
CA ILE A 61 -2.03 17.15 2.56
C ILE A 61 -0.70 16.54 2.98
N VAL A 62 0.41 17.28 2.84
CA VAL A 62 1.76 16.87 3.28
C VAL A 62 2.19 17.64 4.52
N HIS A 63 3.10 17.05 5.29
CA HIS A 63 3.75 17.74 6.40
C HIS A 63 4.58 18.95 5.91
N SER A 64 4.72 19.99 6.74
CA SER A 64 5.46 21.24 6.40
C SER A 64 6.89 20.99 5.93
N ASP A 65 7.54 19.94 6.42
CA ASP A 65 8.89 19.55 6.01
C ASP A 65 9.01 19.29 4.50
N PHE A 66 7.97 18.71 3.88
CA PHE A 66 7.95 18.51 2.43
C PHE A 66 8.01 19.82 1.66
N CYS A 67 7.25 20.82 2.12
CA CYS A 67 7.20 22.14 1.49
C CYS A 67 8.54 22.84 1.64
N ARG A 68 9.16 22.79 2.84
CA ARG A 68 10.48 23.39 3.09
C ARG A 68 11.57 22.76 2.22
N ILE A 69 11.59 21.41 2.09
CA ILE A 69 12.54 20.69 1.24
C ILE A 69 12.32 21.04 -0.24
N LEU A 70 11.06 21.12 -0.69
CA LEU A 70 10.71 21.49 -2.05
C LEU A 70 11.20 22.91 -2.40
N GLU A 71 10.85 23.89 -1.57
CA GLU A 71 11.20 25.29 -1.80
C GLU A 71 12.72 25.50 -1.81
N ALA A 72 13.42 24.96 -0.82
CA ALA A 72 14.88 25.07 -0.73
C ALA A 72 15.58 24.36 -1.91
N THR A 73 15.07 23.23 -2.36
CA THR A 73 15.61 22.52 -3.52
C THR A 73 15.39 23.33 -4.81
N LEU A 74 14.19 23.88 -5.01
CA LEU A 74 13.89 24.72 -6.17
C LEU A 74 14.77 25.96 -6.21
N GLU A 75 14.91 26.66 -5.10
CA GLU A 75 15.77 27.85 -4.99
C GLU A 75 17.23 27.51 -5.29
N TYR A 76 17.74 26.42 -4.72
CA TYR A 76 19.10 25.96 -4.89
C TYR A 76 19.48 25.73 -6.37
N PHE A 77 18.64 25.00 -7.12
CA PHE A 77 18.91 24.69 -8.53
C PHE A 77 18.57 25.85 -9.47
N SER A 78 17.55 26.65 -9.15
CA SER A 78 17.22 27.87 -9.92
C SER A 78 18.37 28.89 -9.90
N ALA A 79 18.96 29.11 -8.73
CA ALA A 79 20.09 30.04 -8.57
C ALA A 79 21.35 29.61 -9.35
N ARG A 80 21.45 28.32 -9.69
CA ARG A 80 22.57 27.74 -10.44
C ARG A 80 22.27 27.55 -11.92
N GLY A 81 21.07 27.87 -12.39
CA GLY A 81 20.66 27.72 -13.78
C GLY A 81 20.66 26.27 -14.28
N VAL A 82 20.52 25.30 -13.36
CA VAL A 82 20.48 23.89 -13.75
C VAL A 82 19.18 23.58 -14.46
N VAL A 83 19.28 22.92 -15.63
CA VAL A 83 18.13 22.69 -16.51
C VAL A 83 17.39 21.39 -16.14
N TYR A 84 16.05 21.41 -16.26
CA TYR A 84 15.24 20.21 -16.11
C TYR A 84 15.27 19.32 -17.34
N TYR A 85 14.97 18.03 -17.18
CA TYR A 85 14.89 17.04 -18.26
C TYR A 85 13.62 17.25 -19.09
N ARG A 86 13.82 17.56 -20.36
CA ARG A 86 12.72 17.78 -21.34
C ARG A 86 12.32 16.45 -21.96
N LYS A 87 11.20 15.89 -21.52
CA LYS A 87 10.69 14.55 -21.89
C LYS A 87 10.61 14.28 -23.40
N PHE A 88 10.29 15.30 -24.23
CA PHE A 88 10.22 15.12 -25.69
C PHE A 88 11.54 15.23 -26.43
N LYS A 89 12.45 16.01 -25.87
CA LYS A 89 13.78 16.19 -26.46
C LYS A 89 14.79 15.18 -25.89
N HIS A 90 14.41 14.53 -24.81
CA HIS A 90 15.28 13.63 -24.03
C HIS A 90 16.60 14.31 -23.65
N THR A 91 16.55 15.59 -23.26
CA THR A 91 17.71 16.41 -22.90
C THR A 91 17.45 17.18 -21.62
N GLY A 92 18.51 17.36 -20.81
CA GLY A 92 18.47 18.07 -19.53
C GLY A 92 18.75 17.15 -18.36
N TYR A 93 18.80 17.68 -17.16
CA TYR A 93 19.35 17.00 -16.00
C TYR A 93 18.30 16.69 -14.93
N LEU A 94 17.62 17.69 -14.35
CA LEU A 94 16.70 17.52 -13.22
C LEU A 94 15.41 16.82 -13.66
N ARG A 95 15.01 15.74 -12.97
CA ARG A 95 13.78 15.00 -13.27
C ARG A 95 12.75 15.09 -12.14
N HIS A 96 13.08 14.56 -10.96
CA HIS A 96 12.15 14.51 -9.84
C HIS A 96 12.85 14.76 -8.50
N LEU A 97 12.07 15.16 -7.51
CA LEU A 97 12.44 15.16 -6.11
C LEU A 97 11.48 14.21 -5.37
N LEU A 98 11.99 13.09 -4.89
CA LEU A 98 11.26 12.19 -4.02
C LEU A 98 11.50 12.60 -2.57
N VAL A 99 10.42 12.74 -1.81
CA VAL A 99 10.47 12.96 -0.36
C VAL A 99 9.56 11.93 0.32
N ARG A 100 10.08 11.25 1.32
CA ARG A 100 9.35 10.36 2.22
C ARG A 100 9.60 10.80 3.66
N ARG A 101 8.58 10.70 4.50
CA ARG A 101 8.68 11.04 5.92
C ARG A 101 7.89 10.05 6.74
N ALA A 102 8.54 9.42 7.71
CA ALA A 102 7.86 8.63 8.73
C ALA A 102 7.02 9.53 9.62
N VAL A 103 5.82 9.09 9.94
CA VAL A 103 4.90 9.87 10.78
C VAL A 103 5.29 9.73 12.25
N LYS A 104 5.59 8.50 12.71
CA LYS A 104 5.90 8.23 14.13
C LYS A 104 7.36 8.47 14.48
N THR A 105 8.30 8.08 13.63
CA THR A 105 9.73 8.29 13.93
C THR A 105 10.21 9.68 13.54
N GLY A 106 9.52 10.36 12.63
CA GLY A 106 9.93 11.65 12.08
C GLY A 106 11.13 11.55 11.11
N GLU A 107 11.57 10.36 10.74
CA GLU A 107 12.66 10.14 9.81
C GLU A 107 12.28 10.56 8.38
N ILE A 108 13.20 11.25 7.70
CA ILE A 108 13.01 11.78 6.34
C ILE A 108 14.03 11.12 5.40
N LEU A 109 13.53 10.60 4.27
CA LEU A 109 14.35 10.16 3.16
C LEU A 109 14.06 11.02 1.94
N THR A 110 15.10 11.67 1.40
CA THR A 110 14.98 12.54 0.23
C THR A 110 15.90 12.06 -0.87
N ALA A 111 15.40 12.00 -2.10
CA ALA A 111 16.18 11.64 -3.26
C ALA A 111 15.99 12.63 -4.41
N LEU A 112 17.09 13.16 -4.93
CA LEU A 112 17.10 13.89 -6.19
C LEU A 112 17.22 12.88 -7.34
N VAL A 113 16.30 12.90 -8.26
CA VAL A 113 16.32 12.07 -9.46
C VAL A 113 16.74 12.89 -10.66
N THR A 114 17.78 12.45 -11.37
CA THR A 114 18.35 13.16 -12.52
C THR A 114 18.55 12.21 -13.70
N SER A 115 18.81 12.77 -14.88
CA SER A 115 19.41 12.00 -15.96
C SER A 115 20.93 11.87 -15.77
N GLY A 116 21.57 11.01 -16.58
CA GLY A 116 23.02 10.90 -16.65
C GLY A 116 23.71 12.00 -17.48
N GLN A 117 22.96 13.00 -17.98
CA GLN A 117 23.47 14.06 -18.84
C GLN A 117 24.13 15.16 -18.02
N THR A 118 25.44 15.05 -17.83
CA THR A 118 26.24 15.96 -16.96
C THR A 118 27.03 17.01 -17.73
N GLU A 119 27.00 17.00 -19.06
CA GLU A 119 27.78 17.91 -19.92
C GLU A 119 27.43 19.39 -19.64
N GLY A 120 26.20 19.66 -19.19
CA GLY A 120 25.77 21.01 -18.80
C GLY A 120 26.48 21.60 -17.58
N PHE A 121 27.20 20.77 -16.81
CA PHE A 121 28.02 21.21 -15.68
C PHE A 121 29.47 21.50 -16.06
N ALA A 122 29.95 21.04 -17.22
CA ALA A 122 31.33 21.21 -17.61
C ALA A 122 31.72 22.68 -17.72
N LYS A 123 32.76 23.09 -17.00
CA LYS A 123 33.32 24.43 -17.09
C LYS A 123 33.97 24.63 -18.48
N ASP A 124 33.66 25.73 -19.12
CA ASP A 124 34.19 26.07 -20.46
C ASP A 124 33.85 25.07 -21.56
N GLY A 125 32.83 24.20 -21.32
CA GLY A 125 32.41 23.18 -22.29
C GLY A 125 33.45 22.07 -22.51
N GLN A 126 34.42 21.91 -21.59
CA GLN A 126 35.44 20.86 -21.65
C GLN A 126 35.22 19.83 -20.54
N GLY A 127 35.26 18.56 -20.90
CA GLY A 127 35.00 17.45 -19.97
C GLY A 127 33.55 16.95 -19.95
N ASP A 128 33.29 15.99 -19.08
CA ASP A 128 31.96 15.37 -18.91
C ASP A 128 31.10 16.00 -17.80
N GLY A 129 31.62 17.01 -17.09
CA GLY A 129 30.91 17.72 -16.03
C GLY A 129 30.68 16.95 -14.73
N ARG A 130 31.16 15.72 -14.60
CA ARG A 130 30.88 14.86 -13.42
C ARG A 130 31.47 15.39 -12.12
N ALA A 131 32.64 16.01 -12.16
CA ALA A 131 33.27 16.59 -10.96
C ALA A 131 32.47 17.76 -10.44
N GLU A 132 32.01 18.63 -11.33
CA GLU A 132 31.16 19.79 -11.03
C GLU A 132 29.77 19.33 -10.55
N GLU A 133 29.20 18.28 -11.15
CA GLU A 133 27.97 17.64 -10.66
C GLU A 133 28.12 17.22 -9.19
N GLN A 134 29.20 16.53 -8.84
CA GLN A 134 29.45 16.11 -7.46
C GLN A 134 29.54 17.28 -6.48
N GLU A 135 30.18 18.39 -6.86
CA GLU A 135 30.22 19.61 -6.04
C GLU A 135 28.81 20.19 -5.85
N VAL A 136 28.00 20.24 -6.90
CA VAL A 136 26.61 20.73 -6.84
C VAL A 136 25.74 19.81 -5.96
N LEU A 137 25.84 18.49 -6.12
CA LEU A 137 25.10 17.54 -5.30
C LEU A 137 25.51 17.60 -3.82
N LYS A 138 26.80 17.73 -3.53
CA LYS A 138 27.31 17.94 -2.18
C LYS A 138 26.77 19.25 -1.57
N GLY A 139 26.78 20.34 -2.33
CA GLY A 139 26.24 21.61 -1.87
C GLY A 139 24.73 21.55 -1.62
N TRP A 140 23.98 20.84 -2.44
CA TRP A 140 22.56 20.60 -2.22
C TRP A 140 22.31 19.79 -0.92
N MET A 141 23.04 18.71 -0.72
CA MET A 141 22.98 17.89 0.48
C MET A 141 23.29 18.70 1.74
N GLU A 142 24.37 19.49 1.74
CA GLU A 142 24.72 20.33 2.90
C GLU A 142 23.65 21.41 3.17
N MET A 143 23.08 22.01 2.13
CA MET A 143 21.97 22.96 2.27
C MET A 143 20.75 22.31 2.92
N LEU A 144 20.36 21.09 2.49
CA LEU A 144 19.24 20.38 3.08
C LEU A 144 19.45 20.09 4.57
N LYS A 145 20.64 19.67 4.98
CA LYS A 145 20.97 19.39 6.39
C LYS A 145 20.83 20.60 7.31
N LEU A 146 20.87 21.82 6.76
CA LEU A 146 20.71 23.05 7.52
C LEU A 146 19.26 23.53 7.62
N LEU A 147 18.32 22.88 6.95
CA LEU A 147 16.92 23.28 6.99
C LEU A 147 16.33 23.06 8.40
N PRO A 148 15.52 24.03 8.88
CA PRO A 148 14.82 23.91 10.15
C PRO A 148 13.58 22.99 9.99
N LEU A 149 13.82 21.69 9.90
CA LEU A 149 12.78 20.67 9.78
C LEU A 149 12.32 20.22 11.18
N GLU A 150 11.09 19.72 11.26
CA GLU A 150 10.58 19.07 12.47
C GLU A 150 11.05 17.62 12.57
N GLY A 151 11.17 16.95 11.41
CA GLY A 151 11.80 15.64 11.29
C GLY A 151 13.32 15.72 11.14
N SER A 152 13.97 14.58 11.01
CA SER A 152 15.41 14.46 10.77
C SER A 152 15.69 13.60 9.54
N PHE A 153 16.68 13.97 8.74
CA PHE A 153 17.08 13.12 7.63
C PHE A 153 17.63 11.76 8.13
N ALA A 154 17.10 10.66 7.63
CA ALA A 154 17.70 9.34 7.68
C ALA A 154 18.64 9.13 6.50
N GLY A 155 18.29 9.72 5.33
CA GLY A 155 19.13 9.67 4.16
C GLY A 155 18.82 10.75 3.13
N ILE A 156 19.88 11.16 2.43
CA ILE A 156 19.82 12.05 1.26
C ILE A 156 20.50 11.33 0.12
N LEU A 157 19.76 11.11 -0.96
CA LEU A 157 20.17 10.24 -2.07
C LEU A 157 20.24 11.02 -3.38
N HIS A 158 21.07 10.54 -4.29
CA HIS A 158 21.05 10.87 -5.70
C HIS A 158 20.69 9.62 -6.50
N ILE A 159 19.71 9.71 -7.36
CA ILE A 159 19.23 8.61 -8.21
C ILE A 159 19.39 9.04 -9.66
N ARG A 160 20.12 8.24 -10.44
CA ARG A 160 20.17 8.37 -11.90
C ARG A 160 19.02 7.57 -12.51
N ASN A 161 18.36 8.18 -13.47
CA ASN A 161 17.25 7.59 -14.21
C ASN A 161 17.30 8.10 -15.65
N ASP A 162 17.77 7.25 -16.55
CA ASP A 162 17.85 7.54 -18.00
C ASP A 162 16.69 6.92 -18.78
N SER A 163 15.68 6.37 -18.08
CA SER A 163 14.46 5.89 -18.71
C SER A 163 13.76 6.97 -19.53
N LEU A 164 13.27 6.62 -20.70
CA LEU A 164 12.45 7.52 -21.53
C LEU A 164 11.06 7.75 -20.90
N ALA A 165 10.59 6.81 -20.07
CA ALA A 165 9.32 6.95 -19.36
C ALA A 165 9.42 7.98 -18.23
N ASP A 166 8.31 8.67 -17.95
CA ASP A 166 8.18 9.61 -16.85
C ASP A 166 7.81 8.86 -15.56
N VAL A 167 8.73 8.04 -15.11
CA VAL A 167 8.58 7.21 -13.89
C VAL A 167 9.78 7.42 -12.98
N VAL A 168 9.54 7.38 -11.68
CA VAL A 168 10.61 7.42 -10.68
C VAL A 168 11.12 5.98 -10.50
N GLN A 169 12.21 5.69 -11.17
CA GLN A 169 12.95 4.42 -11.05
C GLN A 169 14.44 4.70 -10.94
N SER A 170 15.25 3.71 -10.66
CA SER A 170 16.69 3.85 -10.47
C SER A 170 17.47 2.97 -11.43
N ASP A 171 18.37 3.59 -12.19
CA ASP A 171 19.45 2.88 -12.88
C ASP A 171 20.67 2.82 -11.95
N GLU A 172 20.88 3.84 -11.12
CA GLU A 172 21.94 3.93 -10.12
C GLU A 172 21.47 4.76 -8.93
N THR A 173 21.72 4.29 -7.71
CA THR A 173 21.45 5.04 -6.47
C THR A 173 22.76 5.29 -5.73
N THR A 174 23.03 6.55 -5.42
CA THR A 174 24.17 7.00 -4.62
C THR A 174 23.67 7.60 -3.31
N VAL A 175 24.20 7.13 -2.19
CA VAL A 175 23.93 7.71 -0.87
C VAL A 175 24.85 8.92 -0.68
N LEU A 176 24.29 10.14 -0.69
CA LEU A 176 25.06 11.35 -0.45
C LEU A 176 25.30 11.57 1.05
N TRP A 177 24.32 11.17 1.88
CA TRP A 177 24.41 11.22 3.33
C TRP A 177 23.46 10.22 3.98
N GLY A 178 23.85 9.67 5.14
CA GLY A 178 23.03 8.76 5.92
C GLY A 178 22.87 7.37 5.28
N GLN A 179 21.67 6.90 5.12
CA GLN A 179 21.33 5.56 4.61
C GLN A 179 20.24 5.62 3.54
N GLU A 180 20.04 4.54 2.80
CA GLU A 180 19.07 4.46 1.70
C GLU A 180 17.66 4.00 2.16
N TYR A 181 17.38 4.04 3.44
CA TYR A 181 16.11 3.64 4.01
C TYR A 181 15.79 4.46 5.26
N PHE A 182 14.57 4.36 5.72
CA PHE A 182 14.10 4.90 6.98
C PHE A 182 13.15 3.90 7.65
N TYR A 183 12.81 4.13 8.91
CA TYR A 183 11.88 3.31 9.65
C TYR A 183 10.56 4.05 9.92
N GLU A 184 9.45 3.33 9.74
CA GLU A 184 8.12 3.77 10.16
C GLU A 184 7.53 2.72 11.10
N GLU A 185 6.73 3.17 12.05
CA GLU A 185 6.01 2.29 12.97
C GLU A 185 4.52 2.25 12.58
N LEU A 186 3.95 1.04 12.55
CA LEU A 186 2.55 0.81 12.23
C LEU A 186 2.00 -0.31 13.12
N LEU A 187 0.99 0.02 13.97
CA LEU A 187 0.35 -0.92 14.90
C LEU A 187 1.36 -1.70 15.78
N GLY A 188 2.42 -1.04 16.22
CA GLY A 188 3.46 -1.61 17.06
C GLY A 188 4.52 -2.43 16.36
N LEU A 189 4.47 -2.53 15.03
CA LEU A 189 5.50 -3.15 14.19
C LEU A 189 6.37 -2.07 13.52
N THR A 190 7.65 -2.37 13.34
CA THR A 190 8.61 -1.49 12.68
C THR A 190 8.86 -1.95 11.26
N PHE A 191 8.75 -1.04 10.30
CA PHE A 191 8.97 -1.30 8.89
C PHE A 191 10.14 -0.50 8.35
N ARG A 192 11.11 -1.21 7.77
CA ARG A 192 12.19 -0.61 6.98
C ARG A 192 11.67 -0.29 5.58
N ILE A 193 11.76 0.98 5.18
CA ILE A 193 11.18 1.49 3.95
C ILE A 193 12.28 2.12 3.10
N SER A 194 12.45 1.64 1.86
CA SER A 194 13.36 2.19 0.85
C SER A 194 12.65 3.24 -0.03
N PRO A 195 13.37 3.99 -0.89
CA PRO A 195 12.77 4.96 -1.79
C PRO A 195 11.62 4.39 -2.63
N PHE A 196 11.79 3.18 -3.13
CA PHE A 196 10.87 2.54 -4.08
C PHE A 196 9.89 1.55 -3.44
N SER A 197 10.09 1.16 -2.17
CA SER A 197 9.17 0.25 -1.48
C SER A 197 7.74 0.82 -1.49
N PHE A 198 6.79 -0.02 -1.88
CA PHE A 198 5.39 0.32 -1.64
C PHE A 198 5.13 0.36 -0.12
N PHE A 199 4.51 1.41 0.31
CA PHE A 199 3.99 1.59 1.67
C PHE A 199 2.84 2.57 1.60
N GLN A 200 1.79 2.38 2.39
CA GLN A 200 0.63 3.27 2.38
C GLN A 200 1.05 4.71 2.63
N THR A 201 0.52 5.62 1.80
CA THR A 201 0.97 7.03 1.82
C THR A 201 0.34 7.88 2.91
N ASN A 202 -0.47 7.28 3.78
CA ASN A 202 -0.98 7.81 5.03
C ASN A 202 -0.83 6.73 6.10
N SER A 203 0.17 6.81 6.96
CA SER A 203 0.45 5.80 7.99
C SER A 203 -0.67 5.69 9.02
N LEU A 204 -1.20 6.82 9.51
CA LEU A 204 -2.28 6.81 10.52
C LEU A 204 -3.60 6.32 9.94
N GLY A 205 -3.94 6.70 8.71
CA GLY A 205 -5.09 6.16 8.00
C GLY A 205 -4.95 4.66 7.73
N ALA A 206 -3.73 4.18 7.43
CA ALA A 206 -3.44 2.78 7.24
C ALA A 206 -3.65 1.96 8.53
N GLU A 207 -3.32 2.51 9.69
CA GLU A 207 -3.64 1.87 10.98
C GLU A 207 -5.14 1.64 11.13
N VAL A 208 -5.97 2.65 10.82
CA VAL A 208 -7.44 2.52 10.84
C VAL A 208 -7.95 1.47 9.85
N LEU A 209 -7.39 1.45 8.63
CA LEU A 209 -7.72 0.47 7.61
C LEU A 209 -7.40 -0.95 8.07
N TYR A 210 -6.19 -1.16 8.55
CA TYR A 210 -5.71 -2.48 8.95
C TYR A 210 -6.33 -2.98 10.26
N GLU A 211 -6.63 -2.10 11.21
CA GLU A 211 -7.41 -2.46 12.40
C GLU A 211 -8.83 -2.89 12.02
N THR A 212 -9.45 -2.22 11.03
CA THR A 212 -10.76 -2.61 10.52
C THR A 212 -10.71 -3.99 9.87
N ALA A 213 -9.72 -4.23 9.00
CA ALA A 213 -9.53 -5.53 8.37
C ALA A 213 -9.23 -6.63 9.41
N ARG A 214 -8.35 -6.36 10.38
CA ARG A 214 -8.05 -7.27 11.48
C ARG A 214 -9.27 -7.57 12.36
N GLY A 215 -10.12 -6.58 12.60
CA GLY A 215 -11.41 -6.76 13.29
C GLY A 215 -12.35 -7.73 12.54
N TYR A 216 -12.34 -7.71 11.20
CA TYR A 216 -13.11 -8.64 10.38
C TYR A 216 -12.48 -10.05 10.32
N ILE A 217 -11.17 -10.14 10.43
CA ILE A 217 -10.45 -11.43 10.57
C ILE A 217 -10.84 -12.08 11.92
N GLY A 218 -10.88 -11.30 12.99
CA GLY A 218 -11.17 -11.76 14.35
C GLY A 218 -10.05 -12.63 14.94
N GLU A 219 -10.33 -13.32 16.03
CA GLU A 219 -9.40 -14.26 16.68
C GLU A 219 -9.28 -15.54 15.85
N THR A 220 -8.08 -15.82 15.36
CA THR A 220 -7.82 -16.95 14.44
C THR A 220 -6.53 -17.70 14.79
N LYS A 221 -6.21 -17.80 16.11
CA LYS A 221 -4.95 -18.37 16.61
C LYS A 221 -4.64 -19.79 16.15
N ASP A 222 -5.67 -20.54 15.77
CA ASP A 222 -5.52 -21.90 15.26
C ASP A 222 -5.56 -21.99 13.72
N ASN A 223 -5.78 -20.84 13.03
CA ASN A 223 -6.08 -20.81 11.62
C ASN A 223 -4.88 -20.34 10.77
N VAL A 224 -4.83 -20.85 9.55
CA VAL A 224 -3.93 -20.39 8.49
C VAL A 224 -4.64 -19.30 7.69
N VAL A 225 -3.99 -18.15 7.56
CA VAL A 225 -4.49 -17.00 6.81
C VAL A 225 -3.65 -16.81 5.55
N PHE A 226 -4.30 -16.67 4.40
CA PHE A 226 -3.61 -16.25 3.17
C PHE A 226 -3.84 -14.76 2.93
N ASP A 227 -2.75 -14.01 2.73
CA ASP A 227 -2.75 -12.62 2.28
C ASP A 227 -2.34 -12.61 0.81
N LEU A 228 -3.33 -12.55 -0.08
CA LEU A 228 -3.10 -12.59 -1.52
C LEU A 228 -3.03 -11.16 -2.07
N TYR A 229 -2.00 -10.89 -2.87
CA TYR A 229 -1.55 -9.56 -3.29
C TYR A 229 -0.88 -8.80 -2.13
N SER A 230 -0.01 -9.48 -1.39
CA SER A 230 0.51 -9.01 -0.10
C SER A 230 1.47 -7.81 -0.17
N GLY A 231 1.94 -7.42 -1.35
CA GLY A 231 2.91 -6.33 -1.52
C GLY A 231 4.14 -6.53 -0.64
N THR A 232 4.47 -5.53 0.17
CA THR A 232 5.57 -5.60 1.16
C THR A 232 5.19 -6.33 2.45
N GLY A 233 4.10 -7.10 2.43
CA GLY A 233 3.67 -7.97 3.53
C GLY A 233 3.16 -7.25 4.77
N THR A 234 2.74 -6.00 4.66
CA THR A 234 2.29 -5.21 5.81
C THR A 234 1.05 -5.81 6.46
N ILE A 235 0.03 -6.19 5.68
CA ILE A 235 -1.22 -6.79 6.20
C ILE A 235 -0.94 -8.16 6.81
N ALA A 236 -0.13 -8.99 6.14
CA ALA A 236 0.29 -10.29 6.66
C ALA A 236 0.95 -10.16 8.03
N GLN A 237 1.90 -9.23 8.19
CA GLN A 237 2.60 -9.00 9.44
C GLN A 237 1.66 -8.50 10.55
N ILE A 238 0.76 -7.56 10.24
CA ILE A 238 -0.23 -7.03 11.20
C ILE A 238 -1.24 -8.12 11.63
N THR A 239 -1.53 -9.08 10.75
CA THR A 239 -2.44 -10.20 11.03
C THR A 239 -1.75 -11.32 11.84
N SER A 240 -0.44 -11.45 11.72
CA SER A 240 0.35 -12.51 12.34
C SER A 240 0.09 -12.73 13.85
N PRO A 241 -0.06 -11.67 14.69
CA PRO A 241 -0.30 -11.88 16.13
C PRO A 241 -1.63 -12.58 16.47
N VAL A 242 -2.60 -12.58 15.57
CA VAL A 242 -3.93 -13.19 15.74
C VAL A 242 -4.12 -14.48 14.94
N ALA A 243 -3.12 -14.95 14.20
CA ALA A 243 -3.17 -16.13 13.35
C ALA A 243 -2.13 -17.18 13.78
N LYS A 244 -2.39 -18.46 13.48
CA LYS A 244 -1.41 -19.55 13.61
C LYS A 244 -0.26 -19.38 12.62
N LYS A 245 -0.60 -19.10 11.36
CA LYS A 245 0.33 -18.89 10.25
C LYS A 245 -0.29 -17.91 9.26
N VAL A 246 0.51 -17.03 8.70
CA VAL A 246 0.12 -16.17 7.60
C VAL A 246 1.02 -16.43 6.40
N VAL A 247 0.41 -16.68 5.23
CA VAL A 247 1.13 -16.87 3.97
C VAL A 247 0.79 -15.70 3.04
N GLY A 248 1.78 -14.85 2.78
CA GLY A 248 1.69 -13.75 1.82
C GLY A 248 2.11 -14.19 0.43
N VAL A 249 1.32 -13.83 -0.59
CA VAL A 249 1.64 -14.10 -2.00
C VAL A 249 1.69 -12.79 -2.76
N GLU A 250 2.82 -12.50 -3.41
CA GLU A 250 3.06 -11.27 -4.17
C GLU A 250 3.82 -11.58 -5.46
N ILE A 251 3.41 -10.94 -6.57
CA ILE A 251 4.01 -11.17 -7.88
C ILE A 251 5.37 -10.48 -8.03
N VAL A 252 5.56 -9.36 -7.33
CA VAL A 252 6.78 -8.54 -7.40
C VAL A 252 7.81 -9.07 -6.40
N GLU A 253 8.85 -9.74 -6.89
CA GLU A 253 9.89 -10.35 -6.05
C GLU A 253 10.62 -9.30 -5.20
N GLU A 254 10.84 -8.11 -5.74
CA GLU A 254 11.46 -6.96 -5.05
C GLU A 254 10.61 -6.44 -3.86
N ALA A 255 9.33 -6.79 -3.79
CA ALA A 255 8.48 -6.50 -2.64
C ALA A 255 8.52 -7.61 -1.58
N VAL A 256 8.73 -8.86 -2.02
CA VAL A 256 8.75 -10.04 -1.14
C VAL A 256 9.98 -10.04 -0.22
N GLU A 257 11.14 -9.65 -0.72
CA GLU A 257 12.36 -9.63 0.09
C GLU A 257 12.31 -8.62 1.25
N PRO A 258 11.86 -7.36 1.05
CA PRO A 258 11.53 -6.45 2.16
C PRO A 258 10.48 -7.01 3.14
N ALA A 259 9.47 -7.76 2.66
CA ALA A 259 8.47 -8.38 3.53
C ALA A 259 9.11 -9.39 4.48
N ARG A 260 9.99 -10.27 3.97
CA ARG A 260 10.74 -11.25 4.79
C ARG A 260 11.66 -10.56 5.79
N THR A 261 12.39 -9.54 5.34
CA THR A 261 13.32 -8.78 6.19
C THR A 261 12.58 -8.09 7.34
N ASN A 262 11.45 -7.43 7.06
CA ASN A 262 10.64 -6.75 8.07
C ASN A 262 9.99 -7.75 9.04
N ALA A 263 9.47 -8.88 8.56
CA ALA A 263 8.89 -9.91 9.42
C ALA A 263 9.94 -10.49 10.39
N ALA A 264 11.15 -10.79 9.91
CA ALA A 264 12.25 -11.26 10.74
C ALA A 264 12.68 -10.21 11.78
N ALA A 265 12.77 -8.93 11.38
CA ALA A 265 13.10 -7.84 12.29
C ALA A 265 12.04 -7.62 13.39
N ASN A 266 10.76 -7.88 13.07
CA ASN A 266 9.65 -7.85 14.02
C ASN A 266 9.48 -9.14 14.85
N GLY A 267 10.32 -10.16 14.63
CA GLY A 267 10.22 -11.45 15.34
C GLY A 267 8.97 -12.27 14.99
N LEU A 268 8.46 -12.14 13.76
CA LEU A 268 7.25 -12.79 13.30
C LEU A 268 7.59 -14.10 12.58
N ASP A 269 7.83 -15.17 13.32
CA ASP A 269 8.24 -16.47 12.78
C ASP A 269 7.11 -17.24 12.07
N ASN A 270 5.86 -16.79 12.20
CA ASN A 270 4.68 -17.39 11.59
C ASN A 270 4.24 -16.70 10.27
N CYS A 271 5.04 -15.79 9.73
CA CYS A 271 4.85 -15.19 8.41
C CYS A 271 5.71 -15.89 7.36
N GLU A 272 5.11 -16.35 6.28
CA GLU A 272 5.79 -16.88 5.11
C GLU A 272 5.44 -16.02 3.88
N PHE A 273 6.42 -15.68 3.05
CA PHE A 273 6.20 -14.87 1.85
C PHE A 273 6.69 -15.59 0.60
N ILE A 274 5.81 -15.68 -0.41
CA ILE A 274 6.01 -16.41 -1.66
C ILE A 274 5.94 -15.42 -2.82
N ALA A 275 7.04 -15.35 -3.60
CA ALA A 275 7.06 -14.57 -4.83
C ALA A 275 6.39 -15.36 -5.96
N GLY A 276 5.39 -14.76 -6.59
CA GLY A 276 4.73 -15.33 -7.76
C GLY A 276 3.33 -14.81 -8.02
N ASP A 277 2.88 -15.02 -9.24
CA ASP A 277 1.52 -14.69 -9.67
C ASP A 277 0.51 -15.59 -8.94
N VAL A 278 -0.43 -14.98 -8.19
CA VAL A 278 -1.49 -15.70 -7.47
C VAL A 278 -2.16 -16.75 -8.37
N LEU A 279 -2.44 -16.40 -9.63
CA LEU A 279 -3.08 -17.30 -10.59
C LEU A 279 -2.27 -18.58 -10.85
N LYS A 280 -0.94 -18.53 -10.70
CA LYS A 280 -0.02 -19.64 -10.99
C LYS A 280 0.39 -20.39 -9.74
N VAL A 281 0.71 -19.67 -8.66
CA VAL A 281 1.25 -20.28 -7.43
C VAL A 281 0.17 -20.94 -6.58
N ILE A 282 -1.07 -20.46 -6.65
CA ILE A 282 -2.16 -20.89 -5.77
C ILE A 282 -2.43 -22.41 -5.82
N ASP A 283 -2.23 -23.02 -6.97
CA ASP A 283 -2.43 -24.49 -7.15
C ASP A 283 -1.26 -25.31 -6.54
N ALA A 284 -0.08 -24.67 -6.32
CA ALA A 284 1.11 -25.32 -5.79
C ALA A 284 1.27 -25.13 -4.28
N LEU A 285 0.44 -24.30 -3.64
CA LEU A 285 0.51 -24.08 -2.20
C LEU A 285 0.14 -25.34 -1.44
N THR A 286 1.00 -25.74 -0.52
CA THR A 286 0.79 -26.95 0.31
C THR A 286 -0.15 -26.68 1.47
N ASP A 287 -0.10 -25.47 2.04
CA ASP A 287 -1.01 -25.04 3.08
C ASP A 287 -2.44 -24.87 2.53
N ARG A 288 -3.40 -25.02 3.41
CA ARG A 288 -4.81 -24.73 3.12
C ARG A 288 -5.26 -23.58 4.01
N PRO A 289 -5.79 -22.48 3.44
CA PRO A 289 -6.25 -21.37 4.24
C PRO A 289 -7.60 -21.68 4.91
N ASP A 290 -7.78 -21.16 6.10
CA ASP A 290 -9.07 -21.08 6.79
C ASP A 290 -9.75 -19.75 6.50
N LEU A 291 -8.94 -18.72 6.22
CA LEU A 291 -9.37 -17.37 5.87
C LEU A 291 -8.46 -16.78 4.80
N ILE A 292 -9.02 -15.95 3.93
CA ILE A 292 -8.25 -15.22 2.89
C ILE A 292 -8.45 -13.71 3.03
N ILE A 293 -7.36 -12.97 2.93
CA ILE A 293 -7.34 -11.51 2.77
C ILE A 293 -7.01 -11.22 1.32
N LEU A 294 -7.72 -10.27 0.73
CA LEU A 294 -7.54 -9.81 -0.64
C LEU A 294 -7.31 -8.29 -0.62
N ASP A 295 -6.16 -7.83 -1.06
CA ASP A 295 -5.87 -6.40 -1.30
C ASP A 295 -5.33 -6.21 -2.73
N PRO A 296 -6.17 -6.44 -3.76
CA PRO A 296 -5.74 -6.42 -5.14
C PRO A 296 -5.48 -4.99 -5.64
N PRO A 297 -4.76 -4.83 -6.78
CA PRO A 297 -4.56 -3.54 -7.42
C PRO A 297 -5.89 -2.89 -7.86
N ARG A 298 -5.82 -1.62 -8.25
CA ARG A 298 -6.99 -0.78 -8.65
C ARG A 298 -7.93 -1.43 -9.67
N ASP A 299 -7.41 -2.30 -10.52
CA ASP A 299 -8.21 -3.00 -11.52
C ASP A 299 -8.99 -4.20 -10.97
N GLY A 300 -8.83 -4.50 -9.66
CA GLY A 300 -9.45 -5.64 -9.00
C GLY A 300 -8.78 -6.96 -9.37
N ILE A 301 -9.47 -8.06 -9.13
CA ILE A 301 -8.94 -9.41 -9.33
C ILE A 301 -9.30 -9.92 -10.73
N HIS A 302 -8.35 -10.56 -11.39
CA HIS A 302 -8.63 -11.22 -12.67
C HIS A 302 -9.67 -12.34 -12.48
N PRO A 303 -10.74 -12.45 -13.31
CA PRO A 303 -11.83 -13.41 -13.09
C PRO A 303 -11.37 -14.87 -12.94
N LYS A 304 -10.34 -15.29 -13.67
CA LYS A 304 -9.76 -16.64 -13.53
C LYS A 304 -9.09 -16.85 -12.17
N ALA A 305 -8.50 -15.78 -11.57
CA ALA A 305 -7.91 -15.87 -10.24
C ALA A 305 -9.00 -15.94 -9.17
N ILE A 306 -10.07 -15.16 -9.28
CA ILE A 306 -11.24 -15.27 -8.40
C ILE A 306 -11.73 -16.72 -8.36
N GLY A 307 -11.97 -17.34 -9.53
CA GLY A 307 -12.45 -18.74 -9.60
C GLY A 307 -11.50 -19.76 -8.95
N LYS A 308 -10.17 -19.52 -8.96
CA LYS A 308 -9.21 -20.37 -8.25
C LYS A 308 -9.21 -20.13 -6.75
N ILE A 309 -9.22 -18.87 -6.32
CA ILE A 309 -9.24 -18.46 -4.92
C ILE A 309 -10.48 -19.06 -4.22
N LEU A 310 -11.63 -18.96 -4.85
CA LEU A 310 -12.89 -19.44 -4.27
C LEU A 310 -12.98 -20.97 -4.16
N LYS A 311 -12.16 -21.73 -4.91
CA LYS A 311 -12.06 -23.20 -4.77
C LYS A 311 -11.51 -23.65 -3.41
N PHE A 312 -10.80 -22.80 -2.67
CA PHE A 312 -10.41 -23.12 -1.30
C PHE A 312 -11.62 -23.30 -0.39
N GLY A 313 -12.74 -22.64 -0.70
CA GLY A 313 -13.99 -22.79 0.04
C GLY A 313 -13.83 -22.34 1.51
N VAL A 314 -13.02 -21.32 1.77
CA VAL A 314 -12.81 -20.79 3.12
C VAL A 314 -14.10 -20.24 3.71
N ASP A 315 -14.20 -20.19 5.03
CA ASP A 315 -15.40 -19.68 5.70
C ASP A 315 -15.57 -18.18 5.52
N ARG A 316 -14.46 -17.43 5.53
CA ARG A 316 -14.48 -15.98 5.45
C ARG A 316 -13.41 -15.46 4.49
N ILE A 317 -13.76 -14.36 3.82
CA ILE A 317 -12.85 -13.55 3.00
C ILE A 317 -12.96 -12.11 3.47
N VAL A 318 -11.81 -11.46 3.70
CA VAL A 318 -11.73 -10.02 3.91
C VAL A 318 -11.19 -9.39 2.64
N TYR A 319 -11.98 -8.54 1.99
CA TYR A 319 -11.61 -7.85 0.76
C TYR A 319 -11.37 -6.37 1.04
N ILE A 320 -10.19 -5.88 0.78
CA ILE A 320 -9.80 -4.46 0.85
C ILE A 320 -9.73 -3.91 -0.57
N SER A 321 -10.28 -2.74 -0.83
CA SER A 321 -10.30 -2.15 -2.17
C SER A 321 -10.18 -0.64 -2.14
N CYS A 322 -9.21 -0.12 -2.90
CA CYS A 322 -9.05 1.32 -3.16
C CYS A 322 -9.95 1.84 -4.30
N LYS A 323 -10.76 0.97 -4.94
CA LYS A 323 -11.64 1.34 -6.06
C LYS A 323 -12.98 0.62 -5.99
N PRO A 324 -14.02 1.26 -5.45
CA PRO A 324 -15.34 0.63 -5.25
C PRO A 324 -15.98 0.04 -6.52
N THR A 325 -15.68 0.56 -7.71
CA THR A 325 -16.21 0.02 -8.98
C THR A 325 -15.61 -1.34 -9.33
N SER A 326 -14.33 -1.55 -9.06
CA SER A 326 -13.68 -2.85 -9.28
C SER A 326 -14.16 -3.87 -8.25
N LEU A 327 -14.30 -3.44 -6.99
CA LEU A 327 -14.88 -4.24 -5.92
C LEU A 327 -16.29 -4.72 -6.29
N ALA A 328 -17.20 -3.82 -6.69
CA ALA A 328 -18.57 -4.19 -7.06
C ALA A 328 -18.61 -5.25 -8.18
N ARG A 329 -17.76 -5.11 -9.19
CA ARG A 329 -17.62 -6.13 -10.25
C ARG A 329 -17.16 -7.49 -9.70
N ASP A 330 -16.14 -7.49 -8.84
CA ASP A 330 -15.58 -8.72 -8.29
C ASP A 330 -16.56 -9.41 -7.32
N LEU A 331 -17.35 -8.61 -6.56
CA LEU A 331 -18.38 -9.12 -5.65
C LEU A 331 -19.47 -9.92 -6.38
N VAL A 332 -19.83 -9.57 -7.62
CA VAL A 332 -20.79 -10.37 -8.40
C VAL A 332 -20.30 -11.80 -8.55
N LEU A 333 -19.05 -12.00 -9.01
CA LEU A 333 -18.48 -13.34 -9.20
C LEU A 333 -18.30 -14.11 -7.88
N ILE A 334 -17.95 -13.38 -6.81
CA ILE A 334 -17.77 -13.99 -5.49
C ILE A 334 -19.11 -14.49 -4.94
N GLN A 335 -20.19 -13.70 -5.08
CA GLN A 335 -21.52 -14.07 -4.63
C GLN A 335 -22.10 -15.23 -5.46
N GLU A 336 -21.91 -15.25 -6.77
CA GLU A 336 -22.29 -16.37 -7.63
C GLU A 336 -21.64 -17.70 -7.18
N SER A 337 -20.48 -17.62 -6.52
CA SER A 337 -19.77 -18.79 -5.97
C SER A 337 -20.21 -19.18 -4.56
N GLY A 338 -21.28 -18.59 -4.03
CA GLY A 338 -21.87 -18.97 -2.74
C GLY A 338 -21.35 -18.20 -1.54
N TYR A 339 -20.74 -17.05 -1.74
CA TYR A 339 -20.41 -16.11 -0.67
C TYR A 339 -21.47 -15.01 -0.60
N ARG A 340 -21.60 -14.40 0.56
CA ARG A 340 -22.39 -13.17 0.74
C ARG A 340 -21.55 -12.11 1.43
N VAL A 341 -21.83 -10.86 1.14
CA VAL A 341 -21.29 -9.74 1.90
C VAL A 341 -22.03 -9.66 3.24
N GLU A 342 -21.28 -9.67 4.34
CA GLU A 342 -21.83 -9.51 5.68
C GLU A 342 -21.72 -8.07 6.15
N LYS A 343 -20.51 -7.50 6.03
CA LYS A 343 -20.20 -6.17 6.52
C LYS A 343 -19.40 -5.39 5.50
N VAL A 344 -19.62 -4.08 5.49
CA VAL A 344 -18.87 -3.12 4.70
C VAL A 344 -18.51 -1.94 5.58
N CYS A 345 -17.24 -1.57 5.61
CA CYS A 345 -16.74 -0.34 6.22
C CYS A 345 -15.91 0.42 5.20
N CYS A 346 -16.14 1.72 5.09
CA CYS A 346 -15.27 2.61 4.32
C CYS A 346 -14.24 3.27 5.22
N VAL A 347 -13.05 3.56 4.68
CA VAL A 347 -11.99 4.30 5.39
C VAL A 347 -11.55 5.46 4.53
N ASP A 348 -11.71 6.69 5.03
CA ASP A 348 -11.20 7.89 4.38
C ASP A 348 -9.70 8.04 4.65
N MET A 349 -8.93 7.27 3.91
CA MET A 349 -7.45 7.30 3.95
C MET A 349 -6.87 8.59 3.38
N PHE A 350 -7.62 9.28 2.52
CA PHE A 350 -7.12 10.42 1.74
C PHE A 350 -8.06 11.60 1.84
N PRO A 351 -8.21 12.22 3.05
CA PRO A 351 -9.07 13.37 3.26
C PRO A 351 -8.88 14.47 2.21
N CYS A 352 -9.95 15.13 1.84
CA CYS A 352 -9.99 16.15 0.80
C CYS A 352 -9.72 15.63 -0.63
N THR A 353 -9.81 14.32 -0.86
CA THR A 353 -9.73 13.71 -2.20
C THR A 353 -10.99 12.88 -2.50
N ALA A 354 -11.14 12.40 -3.73
CA ALA A 354 -12.22 11.50 -4.13
C ALA A 354 -11.90 10.01 -3.91
N ASN A 355 -10.79 9.68 -3.27
CA ASN A 355 -10.37 8.31 -3.04
C ASN A 355 -10.87 7.83 -1.68
N ILE A 356 -11.37 6.60 -1.64
CA ILE A 356 -11.83 5.94 -0.42
C ILE A 356 -11.39 4.48 -0.46
N GLU A 357 -10.97 3.95 0.68
CA GLU A 357 -10.75 2.53 0.86
C GLU A 357 -12.04 1.86 1.35
N THR A 358 -12.27 0.64 0.93
CA THR A 358 -13.46 -0.12 1.34
C THR A 358 -13.02 -1.49 1.82
N VAL A 359 -13.46 -1.87 3.02
CA VAL A 359 -13.22 -3.19 3.61
C VAL A 359 -14.54 -3.95 3.64
N CYS A 360 -14.56 -5.13 3.02
CA CYS A 360 -15.72 -6.00 3.01
C CYS A 360 -15.40 -7.33 3.72
N LEU A 361 -16.30 -7.75 4.59
CA LEU A 361 -16.32 -9.11 5.13
C LEU A 361 -17.30 -9.94 4.33
N LEU A 362 -16.81 -11.08 3.81
CA LEU A 362 -17.64 -12.04 3.10
C LEU A 362 -17.64 -13.39 3.82
N SER A 363 -18.77 -14.05 3.88
CA SER A 363 -18.94 -15.40 4.43
C SER A 363 -19.46 -16.41 3.42
N ASN A 364 -19.01 -17.65 3.58
CA ASN A 364 -19.42 -18.77 2.74
C ASN A 364 -20.77 -19.32 3.21
N THR A 365 -21.82 -19.12 2.43
CA THR A 365 -23.18 -19.55 2.77
C THR A 365 -23.39 -21.06 2.65
N GLN A 366 -22.51 -21.77 1.94
CA GLN A 366 -22.65 -23.22 1.76
C GLN A 366 -22.10 -24.00 2.96
N ARG A 367 -21.09 -23.47 3.66
CA ARG A 367 -20.52 -24.10 4.87
C ARG A 367 -21.41 -23.88 6.09
N SER A 368 -22.02 -22.72 6.25
CA SER A 368 -22.95 -22.45 7.36
C SER A 368 -24.15 -23.39 7.38
N LYS A 369 -24.50 -24.01 6.25
CA LYS A 369 -25.54 -25.06 6.18
C LYS A 369 -25.07 -26.43 6.67
N LYS A 370 -23.75 -26.70 6.72
CA LYS A 370 -23.21 -27.99 7.19
C LYS A 370 -23.05 -28.05 8.72
N GLU A 371 -22.91 -26.90 9.38
CA GLU A 371 -22.74 -26.86 10.86
C GLU A 371 -24.04 -26.84 11.66
N SER A 372 -25.20 -26.89 11.01
CA SER A 372 -26.50 -26.94 11.69
C SER A 372 -26.90 -28.34 12.20
N TYR A 373 -26.00 -29.31 12.19
CA TYR A 373 -26.23 -30.57 12.84
C TYR A 373 -25.76 -30.53 14.30
N ILE A 374 -26.71 -30.40 15.21
CA ILE A 374 -26.46 -30.69 16.63
C ILE A 374 -26.35 -32.20 16.75
N THR A 375 -25.17 -32.71 17.01
CA THR A 375 -24.99 -34.11 17.44
C THR A 375 -25.50 -34.16 18.88
N LEU A 376 -26.70 -34.64 19.05
CA LEU A 376 -27.23 -35.00 20.36
C LEU A 376 -26.84 -36.46 20.61
N ASP A 377 -25.91 -36.70 21.50
CA ASP A 377 -25.69 -38.00 22.09
C ASP A 377 -26.90 -38.30 22.97
N VAL A 378 -27.83 -39.02 22.43
CA VAL A 378 -29.02 -39.52 23.17
C VAL A 378 -28.80 -40.96 23.49
N GLU A 379 -28.78 -41.32 24.77
CA GLU A 379 -28.79 -42.70 25.18
C GLU A 379 -30.00 -43.40 24.57
N MET A 380 -29.84 -44.66 24.10
CA MET A 380 -30.90 -45.39 23.42
C MET A 380 -32.19 -45.50 24.26
N GLU A 381 -32.08 -45.52 25.57
CA GLU A 381 -33.21 -45.51 26.52
C GLU A 381 -33.99 -44.22 26.49
N ASP A 382 -33.33 -43.09 26.41
CA ASP A 382 -33.97 -41.76 26.30
C ASP A 382 -34.66 -41.57 24.94
N TYR A 383 -34.06 -42.08 23.85
CA TYR A 383 -34.69 -42.11 22.53
C TYR A 383 -36.02 -42.84 22.53
N TYR A 384 -36.09 -44.05 23.15
CA TYR A 384 -37.32 -44.84 23.23
C TYR A 384 -38.35 -44.19 24.19
N ARG A 385 -37.92 -43.53 25.27
CA ARG A 385 -38.82 -42.80 26.17
C ARG A 385 -39.51 -41.65 25.46
N ILE A 386 -38.77 -40.77 24.76
CA ILE A 386 -39.30 -39.62 24.00
C ILE A 386 -40.22 -40.11 22.86
N LYS A 387 -39.86 -41.18 22.15
CA LYS A 387 -40.67 -41.76 21.08
C LYS A 387 -42.00 -42.34 21.58
N ASN A 388 -42.05 -42.87 22.78
CA ASN A 388 -43.27 -43.43 23.38
C ASN A 388 -44.14 -42.34 23.99
N GLU A 389 -43.59 -41.27 24.57
CA GLU A 389 -44.34 -40.11 25.07
C GLU A 389 -45.03 -39.36 23.92
N GLY A 390 -44.34 -39.22 22.75
CA GLY A 390 -44.93 -38.61 21.56
C GLY A 390 -46.07 -39.40 20.93
N LYS A 391 -46.17 -40.73 21.18
CA LYS A 391 -47.30 -41.55 20.71
C LYS A 391 -48.53 -41.46 21.61
N ASN A 392 -48.34 -41.19 22.90
CA ASN A 392 -49.47 -41.08 23.84
C ASN A 392 -50.14 -39.70 23.82
N SER A 393 -49.53 -38.69 23.24
CA SER A 393 -50.11 -37.36 23.06
C SER A 393 -51.06 -37.24 21.82
N ASN A 394 -51.08 -38.24 20.94
CA ASN A 394 -51.91 -38.25 19.71
C ASN A 394 -53.16 -39.15 19.77
N THR A 395 -53.53 -39.71 20.93
CA THR A 395 -54.74 -40.49 21.11
C THR A 395 -55.78 -39.87 22.01
N GLY A 396 -55.89 -38.53 21.93
CA GLY A 396 -56.88 -37.77 22.68
C GLY A 396 -57.49 -36.64 21.84
N LYS A 397 -58.21 -36.97 20.77
CA LYS A 397 -59.33 -36.18 20.20
C LYS A 397 -60.16 -37.09 19.30
#